data_a311082ae24b968761867c86a3791a81
#
_entry.id   a311082ae24b968761867c86a3791a81
#
_cell.length_a   1.000
_cell.length_b   1.000
_cell.length_c   1.000
_cell.angle_alpha   90.00
_cell.angle_beta   90.00
_cell.angle_gamma   90.00
#
_symmetry.space_group_name_H-M   'P 1'
#
loop_
_entity.id
_entity.type
_entity.pdbx_description
1 polymer ?
#
loop_
_entity_poly.entity_id
_entity_poly.type
_entity_poly.pdbx_seq_one_letter_code
_entity_poly.pdbx_strand_id
1 'polypeptide(L)'
;MQQYVFIVIIAIVFLAMIIFAVIGKNYSLDKIKARKVGNGQHGTAHWAEHKEISQNFSILKYEPQLWRMGACRPTIDGTIVGFEKKGKDTYALIDTSDVHTLMIAAAGTGKTTFFLEPNIEYCCAAGMSFISTDTKGDIYRNCGYVAAKRYGYKISVIDLRNPLKSCLLY
;
A
#
# COMPACT_ATOMS: atom_id res chain seq x y z
N MET A 1 -36.64 -6.21 67.53
CA MET A 1 -36.91 -6.70 66.17
C MET A 1 -36.37 -5.75 65.07
N GLN A 2 -36.55 -4.47 65.18
CA GLN A 2 -36.13 -3.50 64.21
C GLN A 2 -34.60 -3.43 63.94
N GLN A 3 -33.81 -3.65 65.01
CA GLN A 3 -32.34 -3.62 64.93
C GLN A 3 -31.75 -4.81 64.18
N TYR A 4 -32.35 -5.99 64.28
CA TYR A 4 -31.93 -7.17 63.51
C TYR A 4 -32.26 -7.04 62.00
N VAL A 5 -33.37 -6.43 61.66
CA VAL A 5 -33.77 -6.17 60.28
C VAL A 5 -32.76 -5.24 59.59
N PHE A 6 -32.26 -4.21 60.29
CA PHE A 6 -31.27 -3.28 59.77
C PHE A 6 -29.90 -3.96 59.52
N ILE A 7 -29.47 -4.84 60.41
CA ILE A 7 -28.23 -5.61 60.26
C ILE A 7 -28.32 -6.58 59.07
N VAL A 8 -29.47 -7.23 58.87
CA VAL A 8 -29.69 -8.14 57.75
C VAL A 8 -29.65 -7.38 56.41
N ILE A 9 -30.23 -6.19 56.30
CA ILE A 9 -30.21 -5.36 55.12
C ILE A 9 -28.76 -4.96 54.78
N ILE A 10 -27.98 -4.52 55.76
CA ILE A 10 -26.57 -4.15 55.54
C ILE A 10 -25.76 -5.37 55.06
N ALA A 11 -25.97 -6.54 55.60
CA ALA A 11 -25.29 -7.76 55.18
C ALA A 11 -25.64 -8.16 53.74
N ILE A 12 -26.89 -8.00 53.32
CA ILE A 12 -27.32 -8.26 51.94
C ILE A 12 -26.68 -7.28 50.96
N VAL A 13 -26.63 -5.99 51.30
CA VAL A 13 -25.99 -4.95 50.46
C VAL A 13 -24.49 -5.22 50.32
N PHE A 14 -23.82 -5.61 51.39
CA PHE A 14 -22.39 -5.95 51.39
C PHE A 14 -22.10 -7.18 50.53
N LEU A 15 -22.95 -8.21 50.64
CA LEU A 15 -22.87 -9.40 49.80
C LEU A 15 -23.08 -9.09 48.32
N ALA A 16 -24.06 -8.25 48.02
CA ALA A 16 -24.30 -7.80 46.64
C ALA A 16 -23.11 -7.01 46.03
N MET A 17 -22.45 -6.14 46.83
CA MET A 17 -21.24 -5.46 46.42
C MET A 17 -20.08 -6.42 46.13
N ILE A 18 -19.90 -7.45 46.95
CA ILE A 18 -18.86 -8.48 46.73
C ILE A 18 -19.13 -9.23 45.42
N ILE A 19 -20.38 -9.65 45.21
CA ILE A 19 -20.79 -10.34 43.97
C ILE A 19 -20.54 -9.47 42.75
N PHE A 20 -20.90 -8.18 42.80
CA PHE A 20 -20.67 -7.24 41.70
C PHE A 20 -19.19 -7.01 41.42
N ALA A 21 -18.35 -6.94 42.46
CA ALA A 21 -16.89 -6.81 42.33
C ALA A 21 -16.24 -8.05 41.70
N VAL A 22 -16.74 -9.25 42.01
CA VAL A 22 -16.25 -10.52 41.45
C VAL A 22 -16.71 -10.68 40.00
N ILE A 23 -17.96 -10.34 39.67
CA ILE A 23 -18.48 -10.37 38.31
C ILE A 23 -17.79 -9.31 37.43
N GLY A 24 -17.57 -8.09 37.95
CA GLY A 24 -16.89 -7.00 37.25
C GLY A 24 -15.45 -7.36 36.84
N LYS A 25 -14.72 -8.10 37.65
CA LYS A 25 -13.38 -8.58 37.27
C LYS A 25 -13.38 -9.57 36.11
N ASN A 26 -14.49 -10.23 35.85
CA ASN A 26 -14.61 -11.16 34.70
C ASN A 26 -14.96 -10.49 33.39
N TYR A 27 -15.36 -9.23 33.39
CA TYR A 27 -15.67 -8.40 32.20
C TYR A 27 -14.53 -7.43 31.84
N SER A 28 -13.31 -7.68 32.25
CA SER A 28 -12.15 -6.89 31.84
C SER A 28 -11.89 -7.05 30.35
N LEU A 29 -11.74 -5.92 29.65
CA LEU A 29 -11.35 -5.87 28.23
C LEU A 29 -10.02 -6.57 27.94
N ASP A 30 -9.20 -6.81 28.98
CA ASP A 30 -7.93 -7.52 28.86
C ASP A 30 -8.11 -9.01 28.52
N LYS A 31 -9.25 -9.62 28.88
CA LYS A 31 -9.56 -10.99 28.45
C LYS A 31 -9.89 -11.11 26.96
N ILE A 32 -10.38 -10.05 26.34
CA ILE A 32 -10.64 -10.00 24.90
C ILE A 32 -9.29 -9.95 24.14
N LYS A 33 -8.31 -9.21 24.67
CA LYS A 33 -6.94 -9.14 24.12
C LYS A 33 -6.14 -10.43 24.29
N ALA A 34 -6.46 -11.22 25.30
CA ALA A 34 -5.76 -12.47 25.61
C ALA A 34 -6.34 -13.71 24.90
N ARG A 35 -7.34 -13.56 24.03
CA ARG A 35 -7.86 -14.68 23.25
C ARG A 35 -6.78 -15.16 22.29
N LYS A 36 -6.22 -16.33 22.56
CA LYS A 36 -5.25 -16.97 21.64
C LYS A 36 -5.94 -17.17 20.31
N VAL A 37 -5.51 -16.40 19.32
CA VAL A 37 -5.89 -16.59 17.92
C VAL A 37 -5.20 -17.87 17.45
N GLY A 38 -5.96 -18.82 16.89
CA GLY A 38 -5.38 -20.03 16.33
C GLY A 38 -4.43 -19.70 15.17
N ASN A 39 -3.39 -20.49 14.99
CA ASN A 39 -2.49 -20.33 13.85
C ASN A 39 -3.31 -20.37 12.55
N GLY A 40 -3.19 -19.32 11.74
CA GLY A 40 -3.88 -19.23 10.46
C GLY A 40 -5.30 -18.64 10.51
N GLN A 41 -5.82 -18.21 11.66
CA GLN A 41 -7.18 -17.63 11.76
C GLN A 41 -7.32 -16.30 10.99
N HIS A 42 -6.23 -15.55 10.79
CA HIS A 42 -6.15 -14.33 9.99
C HIS A 42 -5.28 -14.50 8.74
N GLY A 43 -5.07 -15.73 8.30
CA GLY A 43 -4.13 -16.10 7.25
C GLY A 43 -2.72 -16.31 7.78
N THR A 44 -1.89 -16.93 6.95
CA THR A 44 -0.45 -17.10 7.21
C THR A 44 0.31 -16.28 6.19
N ALA A 45 1.10 -15.31 6.65
CA ALA A 45 2.02 -14.56 5.79
C ALA A 45 3.40 -15.22 5.83
N HIS A 46 4.00 -15.42 4.67
CA HIS A 46 5.37 -15.89 4.51
C HIS A 46 6.04 -15.13 3.37
N TRP A 47 7.35 -15.20 3.28
CA TRP A 47 8.06 -14.64 2.14
C TRP A 47 7.80 -15.51 0.91
N ALA A 48 7.44 -14.86 -0.21
CA ALA A 48 7.15 -15.56 -1.44
C ALA A 48 8.37 -16.35 -1.96
N GLU A 49 8.17 -17.60 -2.31
CA GLU A 49 9.18 -18.41 -2.97
C GLU A 49 9.28 -18.06 -4.46
N HIS A 50 10.42 -18.42 -5.09
CA HIS A 50 10.65 -18.17 -6.52
C HIS A 50 9.54 -18.72 -7.43
N LYS A 51 8.96 -19.85 -7.06
CA LYS A 51 7.86 -20.47 -7.79
C LYS A 51 6.59 -19.63 -7.71
N GLU A 52 6.28 -19.10 -6.55
CA GLU A 52 5.11 -18.23 -6.33
C GLU A 52 5.29 -16.89 -7.06
N ILE A 53 6.49 -16.32 -7.02
CA ILE A 53 6.82 -15.09 -7.77
C ILE A 53 6.59 -15.30 -9.26
N SER A 54 7.09 -16.40 -9.84
CA SER A 54 6.95 -16.68 -11.26
C SER A 54 5.51 -17.04 -11.70
N GLN A 55 4.66 -17.48 -10.77
CA GLN A 55 3.25 -17.77 -11.04
C GLN A 55 2.35 -16.54 -10.94
N ASN A 56 2.67 -15.60 -10.03
CA ASN A 56 1.83 -14.45 -9.72
C ASN A 56 2.23 -13.19 -10.49
N PHE A 57 3.48 -13.07 -10.92
CA PHE A 57 3.98 -11.87 -11.60
C PHE A 57 4.42 -12.18 -13.03
N SER A 58 4.11 -11.27 -13.94
CA SER A 58 4.67 -11.30 -15.29
C SER A 58 6.10 -10.78 -15.28
N ILE A 59 7.01 -11.48 -15.95
CA ILE A 59 8.43 -11.12 -15.99
C ILE A 59 8.73 -10.51 -17.36
N LEU A 60 9.19 -9.26 -17.37
CA LEU A 60 9.51 -8.53 -18.58
C LEU A 60 10.92 -7.95 -18.49
N LYS A 61 11.68 -8.00 -19.58
CA LYS A 61 12.97 -7.31 -19.68
C LYS A 61 12.79 -5.81 -19.58
N TYR A 62 13.48 -5.15 -18.66
CA TYR A 62 13.37 -3.71 -18.44
C TYR A 62 14.36 -2.95 -19.31
N GLU A 63 13.89 -2.40 -20.43
CA GLU A 63 14.72 -1.73 -21.45
C GLU A 63 14.16 -0.32 -21.81
N PRO A 64 14.14 0.65 -20.88
CA PRO A 64 13.52 1.95 -21.09
C PRO A 64 14.12 2.73 -22.29
N GLN A 65 15.39 2.51 -22.60
CA GLN A 65 16.02 3.14 -23.77
C GLN A 65 15.37 2.71 -25.09
N LEU A 66 15.10 1.42 -25.24
CA LEU A 66 14.43 0.88 -26.42
C LEU A 66 12.97 1.34 -26.48
N TRP A 67 12.29 1.38 -25.34
CA TRP A 67 10.91 1.87 -25.28
C TRP A 67 10.78 3.32 -25.70
N ARG A 68 11.69 4.20 -25.28
CA ARG A 68 11.75 5.62 -25.69
C ARG A 68 12.00 5.81 -27.16
N MET A 69 12.68 4.86 -27.81
CA MET A 69 12.89 4.83 -29.26
C MET A 69 11.70 4.24 -30.03
N GLY A 70 10.68 3.76 -29.35
CA GLY A 70 9.50 3.13 -29.94
C GLY A 70 9.69 1.65 -30.29
N ALA A 71 10.82 1.05 -29.90
CA ALA A 71 11.10 -0.36 -30.12
C ALA A 71 10.68 -1.20 -28.90
N CYS A 72 10.14 -2.38 -29.15
CA CYS A 72 9.85 -3.41 -28.11
C CYS A 72 9.04 -2.88 -26.91
N ARG A 73 8.06 -2.00 -27.14
CA ARG A 73 7.20 -1.49 -26.08
C ARG A 73 6.39 -2.61 -25.44
N PRO A 74 6.25 -2.61 -24.09
CA PRO A 74 5.43 -3.59 -23.39
C PRO A 74 3.96 -3.46 -23.78
N THR A 75 3.26 -4.59 -23.82
CA THR A 75 1.82 -4.67 -24.09
C THR A 75 1.03 -5.18 -22.88
N ILE A 76 1.71 -5.41 -21.77
CA ILE A 76 1.11 -5.93 -20.54
C ILE A 76 0.83 -4.75 -19.64
N ASP A 77 -0.43 -4.56 -19.25
CA ASP A 77 -0.82 -3.56 -18.27
C ASP A 77 -0.50 -4.07 -16.86
N GLY A 78 -0.07 -3.17 -15.98
CA GLY A 78 0.23 -3.54 -14.60
C GLY A 78 1.21 -2.60 -13.91
N THR A 79 1.63 -2.99 -12.72
CA THR A 79 2.56 -2.21 -11.89
C THR A 79 3.83 -3.00 -11.63
N ILE A 80 4.99 -2.35 -11.79
CA ILE A 80 6.26 -2.94 -11.42
C ILE A 80 6.32 -3.03 -9.89
N VAL A 81 6.43 -4.25 -9.36
CA VAL A 81 6.54 -4.52 -7.91
C VAL A 81 7.96 -4.84 -7.48
N GLY A 82 8.83 -5.17 -8.42
CA GLY A 82 10.23 -5.48 -8.13
C GLY A 82 11.07 -5.65 -9.39
N PHE A 83 12.36 -5.85 -9.17
CA PHE A 83 13.32 -6.12 -10.24
C PHE A 83 14.18 -7.34 -9.91
N GLU A 84 14.44 -8.14 -10.91
CA GLU A 84 15.36 -9.26 -10.84
C GLU A 84 16.51 -9.07 -11.82
N LYS A 85 17.75 -9.24 -11.37
CA LYS A 85 18.94 -9.12 -12.23
C LYS A 85 19.38 -10.52 -12.65
N LYS A 86 19.42 -10.76 -13.95
CA LYS A 86 19.92 -12.01 -14.56
C LYS A 86 21.12 -11.70 -15.46
N GLY A 87 22.32 -11.90 -14.95
CA GLY A 87 23.55 -11.55 -15.65
C GLY A 87 23.69 -10.05 -15.88
N LYS A 88 23.68 -9.60 -17.12
CA LYS A 88 23.74 -8.18 -17.52
C LYS A 88 22.36 -7.54 -17.67
N ASP A 89 21.30 -8.34 -17.74
CA ASP A 89 19.95 -7.87 -18.00
C ASP A 89 19.17 -7.68 -16.68
N THR A 90 18.29 -6.68 -16.68
CA THR A 90 17.36 -6.40 -15.61
C THR A 90 15.96 -6.76 -16.06
N TYR A 91 15.23 -7.51 -15.25
CA TYR A 91 13.86 -7.89 -15.50
C TYR A 91 12.96 -7.23 -14.46
N ALA A 92 11.86 -6.68 -14.92
CA ALA A 92 10.81 -6.15 -14.06
C ALA A 92 9.78 -7.25 -13.75
N LEU A 93 9.38 -7.33 -12.50
CA LEU A 93 8.26 -8.16 -12.03
C LEU A 93 7.01 -7.28 -12.05
N ILE A 94 6.03 -7.67 -12.83
CA ILE A 94 4.83 -6.88 -13.10
C ILE A 94 3.63 -7.58 -12.49
N ASP A 95 2.96 -6.90 -11.60
CA ASP A 95 1.66 -7.29 -11.09
C ASP A 95 0.58 -6.80 -12.05
N THR A 96 -0.14 -7.75 -12.63
CA THR A 96 -1.24 -7.49 -13.57
C THR A 96 -2.61 -7.56 -12.92
N SER A 97 -2.64 -7.81 -11.61
CA SER A 97 -3.89 -7.87 -10.85
C SER A 97 -4.41 -6.47 -10.50
N ASP A 98 -5.72 -6.35 -10.33
CA ASP A 98 -6.37 -5.09 -9.91
C ASP A 98 -6.32 -4.98 -8.37
N VAL A 99 -5.13 -4.67 -7.85
CA VAL A 99 -4.87 -4.55 -6.42
C VAL A 99 -4.20 -3.23 -6.06
N HIS A 100 -4.44 -2.77 -4.84
CA HIS A 100 -3.74 -1.62 -4.29
C HIS A 100 -2.36 -2.01 -3.79
N THR A 101 -1.34 -1.23 -4.14
CA THR A 101 0.03 -1.43 -3.69
C THR A 101 0.42 -0.38 -2.64
N LEU A 102 0.93 -0.81 -1.49
CA LEU A 102 1.47 0.05 -0.46
C LEU A 102 2.98 -0.13 -0.35
N MET A 103 3.74 0.93 -0.64
CA MET A 103 5.19 0.95 -0.45
C MET A 103 5.57 1.67 0.85
N ILE A 104 6.23 0.96 1.74
CA ILE A 104 6.73 1.49 3.01
C ILE A 104 8.26 1.53 2.96
N ALA A 105 8.84 2.72 3.12
CA ALA A 105 10.29 2.88 3.13
C ALA A 105 10.68 4.18 3.86
N ALA A 106 11.86 4.20 4.48
CA ALA A 106 12.39 5.37 5.17
C ALA A 106 12.66 6.55 4.21
N ALA A 107 12.82 7.74 4.74
CA ALA A 107 13.24 8.90 3.94
C ALA A 107 14.64 8.67 3.36
N GLY A 108 14.87 9.11 2.11
CA GLY A 108 16.18 8.98 1.44
C GLY A 108 16.51 7.60 0.87
N THR A 109 15.66 6.59 1.02
CA THR A 109 15.89 5.22 0.50
C THR A 109 15.66 5.06 -1.01
N GLY A 110 15.34 6.16 -1.72
CA GLY A 110 15.17 6.11 -3.17
C GLY A 110 13.79 5.64 -3.65
N LYS A 111 12.73 5.76 -2.83
CA LYS A 111 11.35 5.40 -3.23
C LYS A 111 10.96 5.97 -4.60
N THR A 112 11.24 7.24 -4.81
CA THR A 112 10.91 7.90 -6.07
C THR A 112 11.70 7.30 -7.22
N THR A 113 13.00 7.19 -7.08
CA THR A 113 13.92 6.78 -8.16
C THR A 113 13.82 5.28 -8.46
N PHE A 114 13.64 4.42 -7.45
CA PHE A 114 13.65 2.96 -7.66
C PHE A 114 12.26 2.36 -7.88
N PHE A 115 11.21 3.07 -7.50
CA PHE A 115 9.87 2.54 -7.66
C PHE A 115 8.99 3.46 -8.52
N LEU A 116 8.84 4.73 -8.17
CA LEU A 116 7.86 5.60 -8.79
C LEU A 116 8.25 5.96 -10.24
N GLU A 117 9.48 6.43 -10.46
CA GLU A 117 9.97 6.79 -11.81
C GLU A 117 9.95 5.60 -12.77
N PRO A 118 10.44 4.38 -12.41
CA PRO A 118 10.31 3.21 -13.25
C PRO A 118 8.87 2.81 -13.57
N ASN A 119 7.95 2.95 -12.62
CA ASN A 119 6.54 2.69 -12.86
C ASN A 119 5.91 3.71 -13.80
N ILE A 120 6.24 5.00 -13.67
CA ILE A 120 5.78 6.03 -14.61
C ILE A 120 6.31 5.74 -16.02
N GLU A 121 7.59 5.40 -16.12
CA GLU A 121 8.21 5.02 -17.40
C GLU A 121 7.49 3.81 -18.03
N TYR A 122 7.20 2.80 -17.20
CA TYR A 122 6.49 1.60 -17.64
C TYR A 122 5.06 1.91 -18.09
N CYS A 123 4.31 2.69 -17.30
CA CYS A 123 2.97 3.15 -17.68
C CYS A 123 2.98 3.86 -19.02
N CYS A 124 3.95 4.76 -19.22
CA CYS A 124 4.11 5.44 -20.51
C CYS A 124 4.45 4.49 -21.66
N ALA A 125 5.32 3.51 -21.42
CA ALA A 125 5.72 2.55 -22.44
C ALA A 125 4.58 1.59 -22.81
N ALA A 126 3.79 1.15 -21.84
CA ALA A 126 2.62 0.27 -22.02
C ALA A 126 1.38 1.01 -22.55
N GLY A 127 1.39 2.35 -22.61
CA GLY A 127 0.25 3.13 -23.10
C GLY A 127 -0.86 3.33 -22.08
N MET A 128 -0.58 3.13 -20.78
CA MET A 128 -1.57 3.25 -19.71
C MET A 128 -1.79 4.70 -19.30
N SER A 129 -3.04 5.10 -19.06
CA SER A 129 -3.36 6.39 -18.45
C SER A 129 -3.19 6.31 -16.94
N PHE A 130 -2.63 7.34 -16.34
CA PHE A 130 -2.42 7.37 -14.89
C PHE A 130 -2.54 8.78 -14.32
N ILE A 131 -2.77 8.85 -13.01
CA ILE A 131 -2.77 10.08 -12.22
C ILE A 131 -1.71 9.94 -11.15
N SER A 132 -0.90 10.98 -10.95
CA SER A 132 0.12 11.01 -9.91
C SER A 132 0.03 12.30 -9.09
N THR A 133 0.25 12.19 -7.79
CA THR A 133 0.40 13.35 -6.91
C THR A 133 1.89 13.69 -6.76
N ASP A 134 2.22 14.96 -6.95
CA ASP A 134 3.61 15.43 -6.91
C ASP A 134 3.74 16.63 -5.97
N THR A 135 4.11 16.36 -4.73
CA THR A 135 4.22 17.40 -3.70
C THR A 135 5.43 18.33 -3.87
N LYS A 136 6.46 17.91 -4.61
CA LYS A 136 7.72 18.62 -4.81
C LYS A 136 7.93 19.13 -6.24
N GLY A 137 7.15 18.62 -7.21
CA GLY A 137 7.33 18.89 -8.63
C GLY A 137 8.45 18.05 -9.27
N ASP A 138 9.00 17.07 -8.54
CA ASP A 138 10.11 16.24 -9.02
C ASP A 138 9.65 15.27 -10.12
N ILE A 139 8.46 14.69 -9.97
CA ILE A 139 7.90 13.75 -10.94
C ILE A 139 7.66 14.44 -12.29
N TYR A 140 6.99 15.60 -12.26
CA TYR A 140 6.76 16.37 -13.47
C TYR A 140 8.07 16.79 -14.14
N ARG A 141 9.05 17.23 -13.37
CA ARG A 141 10.35 17.68 -13.87
C ARG A 141 11.16 16.54 -14.50
N ASN A 142 11.17 15.36 -13.85
CA ASN A 142 11.98 14.23 -14.28
C ASN A 142 11.31 13.40 -15.39
N CYS A 143 10.01 13.19 -15.30
CA CYS A 143 9.28 12.27 -16.17
C CYS A 143 8.44 12.99 -17.24
N GLY A 144 7.98 14.23 -17.00
CA GLY A 144 7.03 14.91 -17.87
C GLY A 144 7.54 15.12 -19.29
N TYR A 145 8.77 15.57 -19.46
CA TYR A 145 9.36 15.75 -20.80
C TYR A 145 9.44 14.42 -21.57
N VAL A 146 9.86 13.36 -20.91
CA VAL A 146 9.99 12.02 -21.52
C VAL A 146 8.60 11.49 -21.90
N ALA A 147 7.63 11.58 -21.00
CA ALA A 147 6.25 11.16 -21.26
C ALA A 147 5.65 11.88 -22.47
N ALA A 148 5.79 13.22 -22.55
CA ALA A 148 5.25 14.00 -23.66
C ALA A 148 6.01 13.76 -24.98
N LYS A 149 7.35 13.82 -24.96
CA LYS A 149 8.15 13.83 -26.20
C LYS A 149 8.51 12.44 -26.73
N ARG A 150 8.67 11.45 -25.86
CA ARG A 150 9.08 10.11 -26.26
C ARG A 150 7.91 9.14 -26.38
N TYR A 151 6.86 9.36 -25.60
CA TYR A 151 5.69 8.49 -25.59
C TYR A 151 4.42 9.15 -26.13
N GLY A 152 4.43 10.47 -26.37
CA GLY A 152 3.31 11.20 -26.99
C GLY A 152 2.15 11.48 -26.02
N TYR A 153 2.41 11.46 -24.72
CA TYR A 153 1.35 11.71 -23.72
C TYR A 153 0.93 13.18 -23.69
N LYS A 154 -0.36 13.39 -23.52
CA LYS A 154 -0.91 14.68 -23.13
C LYS A 154 -0.85 14.77 -21.60
N ILE A 155 -0.11 15.73 -21.09
CA ILE A 155 0.07 15.93 -19.66
C ILE A 155 -0.78 17.10 -19.21
N SER A 156 -1.59 16.89 -18.19
CA SER A 156 -2.36 17.92 -17.52
C SER A 156 -1.85 18.06 -16.08
N VAL A 157 -1.58 19.30 -15.68
CA VAL A 157 -1.06 19.62 -14.34
C VAL A 157 -2.08 20.48 -13.60
N ILE A 158 -2.49 20.05 -12.42
CA ILE A 158 -3.30 20.84 -11.49
C ILE A 158 -2.39 21.31 -10.35
N ASP A 159 -2.02 22.58 -10.35
CA ASP A 159 -1.19 23.17 -9.31
C ASP A 159 -2.06 23.85 -8.25
N LEU A 160 -2.24 23.17 -7.11
CA LEU A 160 -3.05 23.68 -5.99
C LEU A 160 -2.38 24.86 -5.26
N ARG A 161 -1.05 25.06 -5.42
CA ARG A 161 -0.32 26.18 -4.83
C ARG A 161 -0.44 27.44 -5.69
N ASN A 162 -0.51 27.26 -7.02
CA ASN A 162 -0.67 28.30 -8.00
C ASN A 162 -1.79 27.93 -9.00
N PRO A 163 -3.06 28.00 -8.60
CA PRO A 163 -4.17 27.56 -9.44
C PRO A 163 -4.20 28.21 -10.83
N LEU A 164 -3.73 29.45 -10.94
CA LEU A 164 -3.63 30.21 -12.22
C LEU A 164 -2.60 29.65 -13.18
N LYS A 165 -1.67 28.81 -12.71
CA LYS A 165 -0.69 28.10 -13.54
C LYS A 165 -1.12 26.67 -13.87
N SER A 166 -2.26 26.23 -13.36
CA SER A 166 -2.81 24.93 -13.70
C SER A 166 -3.18 24.87 -15.18
N CYS A 167 -2.86 23.75 -15.81
CA CYS A 167 -3.33 23.44 -17.13
C CYS A 167 -4.80 23.05 -17.04
N LEU A 168 -5.70 24.03 -17.21
CA LEU A 168 -7.12 23.75 -17.24
C LEU A 168 -7.44 22.96 -18.52
N LEU A 169 -8.08 21.82 -18.33
CA LEU A 169 -8.66 21.05 -19.43
C LEU A 169 -9.91 21.81 -19.94
N TYR A 170 -9.81 22.48 -21.04
CA TYR A 170 -10.93 22.92 -21.86
C TYR A 170 -11.02 22.03 -23.10
#